data_39a55bed55177feb50924932b0e25860
#
_entry.id   39a55bed55177feb50924932b0e25860
#
_cell.length_a   1.000
_cell.length_b   1.000
_cell.length_c   1.000
_cell.angle_alpha   90.00
_cell.angle_beta   90.00
_cell.angle_gamma   90.00
#
_symmetry.space_group_name_H-M   'P 1'
#
loop_
_entity.id
_entity.type
_entity.pdbx_description
1 polymer ?
#
loop_
_entity_poly.entity_id
_entity_poly.type
_entity_poly.pdbx_seq_one_letter_code
_entity_poly.pdbx_strand_id
1 'polypeptide(L)'
;SYSTAKILWYKENLPEVYAKIYKILQSNSYIAFKLTGAITQDVSQGYGLHCFNMKKGCWEEKMCECLGIPMEFLPEICDCDHVVGTVTGKVAAECGLVEGIPVVAGGLDAACGTLGAGVIHSGETQEQGGQAGGMSICTEEYKADPRLILSYHVVPGKWLLQGGTTGGGGVMRWFE
;
A
#
# COMPACT_ATOMS: atom_id res chain seq x y z
N SER A 1 1.24 0.19 13.01
CA SER A 1 2.31 -0.83 12.97
C SER A 1 2.61 -1.18 11.52
N TYR A 2 3.70 -0.68 11.00
CA TYR A 2 4.15 -0.89 9.63
C TYR A 2 4.72 -2.30 9.41
N SER A 3 4.77 -2.73 8.15
CA SER A 3 5.14 -4.09 7.76
C SER A 3 6.58 -4.46 8.10
N THR A 4 7.51 -3.51 8.10
CA THR A 4 8.93 -3.74 8.43
C THR A 4 9.11 -4.43 9.79
N ALA A 5 8.44 -3.94 10.83
CA ALA A 5 8.56 -4.54 12.16
C ALA A 5 8.04 -5.99 12.20
N LYS A 6 7.02 -6.30 11.40
CA LYS A 6 6.48 -7.66 11.28
C LYS A 6 7.47 -8.59 10.57
N ILE A 7 8.13 -8.10 9.52
CA ILE A 7 9.17 -8.85 8.79
C ILE A 7 10.33 -9.19 9.72
N LEU A 8 10.82 -8.21 10.48
CA LEU A 8 11.89 -8.41 11.46
C LEU A 8 11.48 -9.37 12.58
N TRP A 9 10.22 -9.30 13.02
CA TRP A 9 9.69 -10.26 13.98
C TRP A 9 9.76 -11.69 13.47
N TYR A 10 9.38 -11.94 12.21
CA TYR A 10 9.51 -13.27 11.59
C TYR A 10 10.97 -13.72 11.51
N LYS A 11 11.88 -12.80 11.18
CA LYS A 11 13.30 -13.07 11.10
C LYS A 11 13.86 -13.56 12.46
N GLU A 12 13.45 -12.94 13.56
CA GLU A 12 13.94 -13.25 14.90
C GLU A 12 13.24 -14.45 15.52
N ASN A 13 11.92 -14.58 15.33
CA ASN A 13 11.12 -15.55 16.08
C ASN A 13 10.78 -16.82 15.29
N LEU A 14 10.80 -16.76 13.96
CA LEU A 14 10.51 -17.88 13.06
C LEU A 14 11.53 -17.96 11.93
N PRO A 15 12.83 -18.14 12.22
CA PRO A 15 13.88 -18.07 11.21
C PRO A 15 13.75 -19.15 10.13
N GLU A 16 13.21 -20.31 10.45
CA GLU A 16 12.94 -21.40 9.49
C GLU A 16 11.81 -21.05 8.49
N VAL A 17 10.88 -20.18 8.89
CA VAL A 17 9.85 -19.62 7.99
C VAL A 17 10.46 -18.50 7.17
N TYR A 18 11.21 -17.60 7.83
CA TYR A 18 11.88 -16.48 7.17
C TYR A 18 12.82 -16.93 6.05
N ALA A 19 13.59 -17.99 6.27
CA ALA A 19 14.51 -18.55 5.28
C ALA A 19 13.80 -19.14 4.03
N LYS A 20 12.49 -19.37 4.10
CA LYS A 20 11.68 -19.90 2.99
C LYS A 20 10.88 -18.81 2.27
N ILE A 21 11.00 -17.55 2.69
CA ILE A 21 10.31 -16.44 2.04
C ILE A 21 10.81 -16.32 0.60
N TYR A 22 9.89 -16.37 -0.34
CA TYR A 22 10.16 -16.08 -1.75
C TYR A 22 9.90 -14.62 -2.08
N LYS A 23 8.74 -14.08 -1.66
CA LYS A 23 8.35 -12.69 -1.86
C LYS A 23 7.49 -12.19 -0.70
N ILE A 24 7.59 -10.90 -0.42
CA ILE A 24 6.75 -10.21 0.55
C ILE A 24 5.79 -9.32 -0.22
N LEU A 25 4.49 -9.53 -0.05
CA LEU A 25 3.44 -8.79 -0.72
C LEU A 25 2.54 -8.10 0.31
N GLN A 26 2.06 -6.92 -0.02
CA GLN A 26 0.94 -6.29 0.68
C GLN A 26 -0.38 -6.99 0.30
N SER A 27 -1.44 -6.74 1.04
CA SER A 27 -2.71 -7.46 0.88
C SER A 27 -3.32 -7.33 -0.52
N ASN A 28 -3.36 -6.12 -1.09
CA ASN A 28 -3.85 -5.89 -2.45
C ASN A 28 -2.95 -6.55 -3.49
N SER A 29 -1.62 -6.44 -3.34
CA SER A 29 -0.65 -7.11 -4.21
C SER A 29 -0.81 -8.63 -4.19
N TYR A 30 -1.12 -9.22 -3.01
CA TYR A 30 -1.40 -10.65 -2.91
C TYR A 30 -2.68 -11.03 -3.69
N ILE A 31 -3.72 -10.20 -3.64
CA ILE A 31 -4.93 -10.44 -4.44
C ILE A 31 -4.62 -10.35 -5.94
N ALA A 32 -3.88 -9.33 -6.38
CA ALA A 32 -3.45 -9.19 -7.77
C ALA A 32 -2.63 -10.41 -8.22
N PHE A 33 -1.68 -10.88 -7.38
CA PHE A 33 -0.93 -12.12 -7.62
C PHE A 33 -1.84 -13.34 -7.76
N LYS A 34 -2.84 -13.49 -6.89
CA LYS A 34 -3.78 -14.63 -6.96
C LYS A 34 -4.61 -14.60 -8.24
N LEU A 35 -4.97 -13.43 -8.73
CA LEU A 35 -5.78 -13.26 -9.95
C LEU A 35 -4.96 -13.49 -11.23
N THR A 36 -3.69 -13.06 -11.25
CA THR A 36 -2.89 -12.93 -12.48
C THR A 36 -1.61 -13.74 -12.48
N GLY A 37 -1.06 -14.04 -11.30
CA GLY A 37 0.30 -14.58 -11.13
C GLY A 37 1.39 -13.50 -11.10
N ALA A 38 1.08 -12.23 -11.30
CA ALA A 38 2.04 -11.13 -11.25
C ALA A 38 2.50 -10.83 -9.82
N ILE A 39 3.80 -10.56 -9.64
CA ILE A 39 4.41 -10.26 -8.33
C ILE A 39 4.85 -8.80 -8.34
N THR A 40 3.94 -7.93 -8.02
CA THR A 40 4.15 -6.47 -8.03
C THR A 40 3.64 -5.84 -6.74
N GLN A 41 4.06 -4.61 -6.49
CA GLN A 41 3.51 -3.74 -5.47
C GLN A 41 3.30 -2.35 -6.04
N ASP A 42 2.18 -1.73 -5.70
CA ASP A 42 1.90 -0.35 -6.06
C ASP A 42 2.70 0.64 -5.20
N VAL A 43 2.98 1.82 -5.77
CA VAL A 43 3.75 2.88 -5.10
C VAL A 43 3.08 3.41 -3.83
N SER A 44 1.74 3.39 -3.75
CA SER A 44 1.01 3.98 -2.62
C SER A 44 1.19 3.20 -1.32
N GLN A 45 1.49 1.90 -1.40
CA GLN A 45 1.80 1.05 -0.25
C GLN A 45 3.26 1.15 0.23
N GLY A 46 4.12 1.85 -0.52
CA GLY A 46 5.56 1.93 -0.24
C GLY A 46 5.89 2.48 1.15
N TYR A 47 5.13 3.46 1.64
CA TYR A 47 5.35 4.05 2.96
C TYR A 47 5.26 3.04 4.12
N GLY A 48 4.60 1.92 3.93
CA GLY A 48 4.47 0.84 4.92
C GLY A 48 5.72 -0.02 5.09
N LEU A 49 6.71 0.15 4.22
CA LEU A 49 7.98 -0.55 4.23
C LEU A 49 9.14 0.45 4.27
N HIS A 50 9.90 0.46 5.36
CA HIS A 50 11.02 1.39 5.54
C HIS A 50 12.19 1.18 4.56
N CYS A 51 12.12 0.15 3.73
CA CYS A 51 13.03 -0.07 2.59
C CYS A 51 12.66 0.77 1.36
N PHE A 52 11.51 1.44 1.36
CA PHE A 52 11.02 2.20 0.22
C PHE A 52 11.47 3.66 0.28
N ASN A 53 12.08 4.13 -0.81
CA ASN A 53 12.43 5.54 -0.97
C ASN A 53 11.24 6.31 -1.53
N MET A 54 10.52 7.01 -0.68
CA MET A 54 9.32 7.77 -1.04
C MET A 54 9.57 8.80 -2.14
N LYS A 55 10.75 9.43 -2.18
CA LYS A 55 11.06 10.47 -3.18
C LYS A 55 11.37 9.87 -4.55
N LYS A 56 12.02 8.70 -4.58
CA LYS A 56 12.40 8.02 -5.82
C LYS A 56 11.33 7.06 -6.34
N GLY A 57 10.38 6.67 -5.50
CA GLY A 57 9.34 5.68 -5.84
C GLY A 57 9.90 4.26 -6.05
N CYS A 58 10.97 3.89 -5.34
CA CYS A 58 11.62 2.58 -5.51
C CYS A 58 12.19 2.04 -4.20
N TRP A 59 12.54 0.78 -4.19
CA TRP A 59 13.29 0.19 -3.08
C TRP A 59 14.68 0.81 -2.97
N GLU A 60 15.15 1.02 -1.76
CA GLU A 60 16.46 1.60 -1.45
C GLU A 60 17.37 0.52 -0.84
N GLU A 61 18.39 0.10 -1.60
CA GLU A 61 19.29 -0.98 -1.23
C GLU A 61 19.95 -0.76 0.14
N LYS A 62 20.45 0.46 0.40
CA LYS A 62 21.07 0.80 1.70
C LYS A 62 20.12 0.63 2.87
N MET A 63 18.84 0.92 2.70
CA MET A 63 17.85 0.73 3.75
C MET A 63 17.54 -0.74 3.97
N CYS A 64 17.51 -1.53 2.88
CA CYS A 64 17.36 -2.97 2.95
C CYS A 64 18.54 -3.61 3.70
N GLU A 65 19.78 -3.22 3.38
CA GLU A 65 20.98 -3.66 4.07
C GLU A 65 20.96 -3.32 5.57
N CYS A 66 20.65 -2.06 5.92
CA CYS A 66 20.54 -1.61 7.32
C CYS A 66 19.51 -2.40 8.13
N LEU A 67 18.41 -2.79 7.51
CA LEU A 67 17.35 -3.59 8.13
C LEU A 67 17.61 -5.10 8.03
N GLY A 68 18.60 -5.50 7.22
CA GLY A 68 18.87 -6.90 6.94
C GLY A 68 17.72 -7.63 6.28
N ILE A 69 17.02 -6.94 5.38
CA ILE A 69 15.94 -7.50 4.55
C ILE A 69 16.47 -7.66 3.12
N PRO A 70 16.55 -8.89 2.59
CA PRO A 70 17.03 -9.12 1.24
C PRO A 70 16.19 -8.43 0.18
N MET A 71 16.83 -7.76 -0.78
CA MET A 71 16.15 -7.10 -1.90
C MET A 71 15.32 -8.08 -2.74
N GLU A 72 15.76 -9.33 -2.86
CA GLU A 72 15.06 -10.37 -3.60
C GLU A 72 13.68 -10.73 -3.00
N PHE A 73 13.42 -10.38 -1.73
CA PHE A 73 12.09 -10.57 -1.11
C PHE A 73 11.08 -9.52 -1.58
N LEU A 74 11.55 -8.40 -2.10
CA LEU A 74 10.71 -7.29 -2.47
C LEU A 74 10.20 -7.44 -3.92
N PRO A 75 8.91 -7.16 -4.17
CA PRO A 75 8.34 -7.23 -5.51
C PRO A 75 8.75 -6.04 -6.38
N GLU A 76 8.47 -6.10 -7.67
CA GLU A 76 8.60 -4.97 -8.58
C GLU A 76 7.59 -3.87 -8.21
N ILE A 77 8.03 -2.60 -8.26
CA ILE A 77 7.16 -1.44 -8.00
C ILE A 77 6.53 -0.96 -9.30
N CYS A 78 5.25 -0.63 -9.25
CA CYS A 78 4.51 -0.05 -10.36
C CYS A 78 3.51 1.01 -9.89
N ASP A 79 2.99 1.79 -10.82
CA ASP A 79 1.91 2.74 -10.55
C ASP A 79 0.61 2.00 -10.21
N CYS A 80 -0.27 2.65 -9.46
CA CYS A 80 -1.52 2.05 -8.98
C CYS A 80 -2.47 1.64 -10.10
N ASP A 81 -2.49 2.36 -11.21
CA ASP A 81 -3.31 2.12 -12.40
C ASP A 81 -2.65 1.21 -13.44
N HIS A 82 -1.41 0.77 -13.18
CA HIS A 82 -0.70 -0.15 -14.06
C HIS A 82 -1.41 -1.50 -14.15
N VAL A 83 -1.66 -1.96 -15.38
CA VAL A 83 -2.23 -3.29 -15.62
C VAL A 83 -1.16 -4.35 -15.42
N VAL A 84 -1.23 -5.07 -14.31
CA VAL A 84 -0.22 -6.08 -13.93
C VAL A 84 -0.44 -7.45 -14.59
N GLY A 85 -1.59 -7.65 -15.22
CA GLY A 85 -1.95 -8.87 -15.92
C GLY A 85 -3.45 -8.98 -16.14
N THR A 86 -3.91 -10.18 -16.44
CA THR A 86 -5.32 -10.49 -16.64
C THR A 86 -5.75 -11.66 -15.76
N VAL A 87 -7.03 -11.73 -15.44
CA VAL A 87 -7.61 -12.87 -14.71
C VAL A 87 -7.37 -14.15 -15.50
N THR A 88 -6.74 -15.14 -14.87
CA THR A 88 -6.46 -16.43 -15.48
C THR A 88 -7.72 -17.30 -15.57
N GLY A 89 -7.80 -18.21 -16.55
CA GLY A 89 -8.95 -19.09 -16.73
C GLY A 89 -9.26 -19.95 -15.50
N LYS A 90 -8.21 -20.40 -14.78
CA LYS A 90 -8.38 -21.14 -13.52
C LYS A 90 -9.10 -20.31 -12.46
N VAL A 91 -8.65 -19.09 -12.24
CA VAL A 91 -9.24 -18.19 -11.23
C VAL A 91 -10.62 -17.71 -11.65
N ALA A 92 -10.83 -17.47 -12.93
CA ALA A 92 -12.15 -17.14 -13.48
C ALA A 92 -13.19 -18.20 -13.12
N ALA A 93 -12.83 -19.47 -13.30
CA ALA A 93 -13.72 -20.60 -12.96
C ALA A 93 -13.96 -20.75 -11.44
N GLU A 94 -12.94 -20.49 -10.61
CA GLU A 94 -13.03 -20.58 -9.14
C GLU A 94 -13.86 -19.44 -8.52
N CYS A 95 -13.77 -18.22 -9.07
CA CYS A 95 -14.37 -17.01 -8.49
C CYS A 95 -15.63 -16.51 -9.24
N GLY A 96 -16.02 -17.15 -10.33
CA GLY A 96 -17.14 -16.70 -11.17
C GLY A 96 -16.83 -15.40 -11.96
N LEU A 97 -15.54 -15.12 -12.20
CA LEU A 97 -15.07 -14.01 -13.02
C LEU A 97 -14.98 -14.43 -14.49
N VAL A 98 -14.80 -13.45 -15.37
CA VAL A 98 -14.50 -13.69 -16.78
C VAL A 98 -12.97 -13.73 -16.98
N GLU A 99 -12.49 -14.74 -17.71
CA GLU A 99 -11.09 -14.83 -18.09
C GLU A 99 -10.68 -13.63 -18.96
N GLY A 100 -9.46 -13.14 -18.78
CA GLY A 100 -8.92 -12.05 -19.58
C GLY A 100 -9.28 -10.65 -19.08
N ILE A 101 -10.08 -10.50 -18.01
CA ILE A 101 -10.33 -9.18 -17.41
C ILE A 101 -8.98 -8.59 -16.94
N PRO A 102 -8.64 -7.34 -17.36
CA PRO A 102 -7.43 -6.68 -16.91
C PRO A 102 -7.48 -6.40 -15.40
N VAL A 103 -6.35 -6.62 -14.74
CA VAL A 103 -6.17 -6.39 -13.29
C VAL A 103 -5.10 -5.31 -13.13
N VAL A 104 -5.45 -4.23 -12.45
CA VAL A 104 -4.49 -3.18 -12.07
C VAL A 104 -3.81 -3.50 -10.74
N ALA A 105 -2.67 -2.88 -10.46
CA ALA A 105 -1.95 -3.05 -9.21
C ALA A 105 -2.81 -2.68 -7.99
N GLY A 106 -3.72 -1.72 -8.15
CA GLY A 106 -4.55 -1.19 -7.08
C GLY A 106 -3.76 -0.24 -6.19
N GLY A 107 -4.23 -0.02 -4.98
CA GLY A 107 -3.58 0.95 -4.09
C GLY A 107 -3.96 0.82 -2.63
N LEU A 108 -3.33 1.67 -1.82
CA LEU A 108 -3.65 1.85 -0.41
C LEU A 108 -5.14 2.20 -0.23
N ASP A 109 -5.82 1.55 0.70
CA ASP A 109 -7.23 1.74 0.98
C ASP A 109 -7.60 3.22 1.24
N ALA A 110 -6.81 3.92 2.04
CA ALA A 110 -7.00 5.35 2.31
C ALA A 110 -6.85 6.20 1.03
N ALA A 111 -5.89 5.87 0.16
CA ALA A 111 -5.69 6.60 -1.10
C ALA A 111 -6.80 6.29 -2.11
N CYS A 112 -7.27 5.04 -2.16
CA CYS A 112 -8.44 4.65 -2.95
C CYS A 112 -9.72 5.35 -2.45
N GLY A 113 -9.90 5.42 -1.12
CA GLY A 113 -11.00 6.14 -0.51
C GLY A 113 -10.97 7.64 -0.80
N THR A 114 -9.78 8.25 -0.82
CA THR A 114 -9.58 9.66 -1.19
C THR A 114 -9.98 9.90 -2.65
N LEU A 115 -9.57 9.00 -3.57
CA LEU A 115 -10.04 9.04 -4.97
C LEU A 115 -11.56 8.87 -5.06
N GLY A 116 -12.12 7.90 -4.31
CA GLY A 116 -13.57 7.65 -4.28
C GLY A 116 -14.39 8.85 -3.78
N ALA A 117 -13.80 9.70 -2.94
CA ALA A 117 -14.38 10.97 -2.50
C ALA A 117 -14.22 12.11 -3.54
N GLY A 118 -13.56 11.84 -4.68
CA GLY A 118 -13.32 12.83 -5.73
C GLY A 118 -12.18 13.80 -5.44
N VAL A 119 -11.35 13.55 -4.44
CA VAL A 119 -10.21 14.39 -4.06
C VAL A 119 -9.04 14.07 -4.96
N ILE A 120 -8.84 14.86 -6.01
CA ILE A 120 -7.81 14.67 -7.04
C ILE A 120 -7.02 15.94 -7.36
N HIS A 121 -7.41 17.09 -6.82
CA HIS A 121 -6.70 18.35 -7.05
C HIS A 121 -5.94 18.78 -5.79
N SER A 122 -4.83 19.49 -6.01
CA SER A 122 -4.00 20.01 -4.92
C SER A 122 -4.79 20.93 -3.98
N GLY A 123 -4.72 20.68 -2.69
CA GLY A 123 -5.44 21.43 -1.65
C GLY A 123 -6.81 20.85 -1.30
N GLU A 124 -7.36 19.94 -2.09
CA GLU A 124 -8.57 19.23 -1.72
C GLU A 124 -8.31 18.28 -0.55
N THR A 125 -9.34 18.10 0.27
CA THR A 125 -9.26 17.30 1.50
C THR A 125 -10.38 16.28 1.57
N GLN A 126 -10.08 15.17 2.24
CA GLN A 126 -11.06 14.15 2.60
C GLN A 126 -10.95 13.85 4.09
N GLU A 127 -12.09 13.74 4.77
CA GLU A 127 -12.20 13.20 6.12
C GLU A 127 -12.71 11.77 6.08
N GLN A 128 -12.06 10.89 6.83
CA GLN A 128 -12.49 9.51 7.02
C GLN A 128 -13.09 9.36 8.42
N GLY A 129 -14.40 9.16 8.49
CA GLY A 129 -15.17 9.04 9.73
C GLY A 129 -15.50 7.59 10.10
N GLY A 130 -14.50 6.70 10.19
CA GLY A 130 -14.67 5.32 10.66
C GLY A 130 -14.52 5.18 12.18
N GLN A 131 -14.16 4.00 12.67
CA GLN A 131 -13.77 3.76 14.08
C GLN A 131 -12.64 4.69 14.50
N ALA A 132 -11.60 4.82 13.69
CA ALA A 132 -10.60 5.86 13.75
C ALA A 132 -11.03 7.05 12.87
N GLY A 133 -10.56 8.25 13.18
CA GLY A 133 -10.69 9.42 12.33
C GLY A 133 -9.41 9.65 11.54
N GLY A 134 -9.52 10.18 10.34
CA GLY A 134 -8.37 10.55 9.51
C GLY A 134 -8.72 11.67 8.55
N MET A 135 -7.73 12.50 8.25
CA MET A 135 -7.85 13.53 7.22
C MET A 135 -6.70 13.37 6.24
N SER A 136 -7.00 13.46 4.96
CA SER A 136 -6.05 13.45 3.86
C SER A 136 -6.13 14.77 3.10
N ILE A 137 -4.97 15.29 2.70
CA ILE A 137 -4.86 16.47 1.82
C ILE A 137 -4.10 16.03 0.57
N CYS A 138 -4.68 16.25 -0.61
CA CYS A 138 -4.03 16.02 -1.89
C CYS A 138 -3.02 17.14 -2.18
N THR A 139 -1.84 16.79 -2.68
CA THR A 139 -0.82 17.75 -3.11
C THR A 139 -0.05 17.22 -4.33
N GLU A 140 0.47 18.11 -5.17
CA GLU A 140 1.36 17.78 -6.29
C GLU A 140 2.83 17.92 -5.90
N GLU A 141 3.12 18.44 -4.70
CA GLU A 141 4.47 18.60 -4.21
C GLU A 141 4.86 17.51 -3.25
N TYR A 142 6.07 16.96 -3.41
CA TYR A 142 6.70 16.14 -2.38
C TYR A 142 7.00 16.98 -1.15
N LYS A 143 6.21 16.85 -0.10
CA LYS A 143 6.33 17.62 1.12
C LYS A 143 6.23 16.72 2.34
N ALA A 144 7.37 16.27 2.85
CA ALA A 144 7.42 15.47 4.06
C ALA A 144 7.33 16.35 5.31
N ASP A 145 6.47 15.99 6.25
CA ASP A 145 6.38 16.59 7.58
C ASP A 145 6.41 15.46 8.62
N PRO A 146 7.32 15.48 9.63
CA PRO A 146 7.43 14.39 10.61
C PRO A 146 6.19 14.19 11.49
N ARG A 147 5.24 15.10 11.46
CA ARG A 147 3.97 15.02 12.19
C ARG A 147 2.87 14.32 11.37
N LEU A 148 3.07 14.15 10.06
CA LEU A 148 2.09 13.62 9.13
C LEU A 148 2.63 12.40 8.40
N ILE A 149 1.73 11.57 7.94
CA ILE A 149 2.05 10.47 7.04
C ILE A 149 2.04 11.03 5.61
N LEU A 150 3.15 10.84 4.90
CA LEU A 150 3.22 11.10 3.47
C LEU A 150 3.05 9.77 2.72
N SER A 151 2.11 9.70 1.80
CA SER A 151 1.95 8.58 0.89
C SER A 151 1.74 9.08 -0.54
N TYR A 152 1.94 8.18 -1.51
CA TYR A 152 1.47 8.44 -2.87
C TYR A 152 -0.06 8.42 -2.90
N HIS A 153 -0.63 9.27 -3.72
CA HIS A 153 -2.01 9.11 -4.18
C HIS A 153 -2.08 7.96 -5.21
N VAL A 154 -3.25 7.35 -5.39
CA VAL A 154 -3.44 6.37 -6.48
C VAL A 154 -3.50 7.03 -7.87
N VAL A 155 -3.70 8.34 -7.93
CA VAL A 155 -3.57 9.13 -9.16
C VAL A 155 -2.09 9.49 -9.37
N PRO A 156 -1.48 9.13 -10.50
CA PRO A 156 -0.07 9.41 -10.77
C PRO A 156 0.31 10.88 -10.60
N GLY A 157 1.53 11.12 -10.10
CA GLY A 157 2.06 12.47 -9.89
C GLY A 157 1.49 13.23 -8.69
N LYS A 158 0.67 12.59 -7.86
CA LYS A 158 0.06 13.20 -6.69
C LYS A 158 0.45 12.51 -5.40
N TRP A 159 0.35 13.24 -4.31
CA TRP A 159 0.70 12.84 -2.95
C TRP A 159 -0.46 13.07 -2.00
N LEU A 160 -0.47 12.34 -0.91
CA LEU A 160 -1.37 12.55 0.20
C LEU A 160 -0.57 12.86 1.47
N LEU A 161 -0.89 13.96 2.11
CA LEU A 161 -0.51 14.24 3.50
C LEU A 161 -1.68 13.82 4.39
N GLN A 162 -1.41 12.92 5.34
CA GLN A 162 -2.45 12.30 6.14
C GLN A 162 -2.18 12.48 7.62
N GLY A 163 -3.22 12.83 8.36
CA GLY A 163 -3.24 12.81 9.81
C GLY A 163 -4.34 11.88 10.31
N GLY A 164 -4.08 11.15 11.40
CA GLY A 164 -5.06 10.21 11.93
C GLY A 164 -5.17 10.27 13.44
N THR A 165 -6.36 9.93 13.94
CA THR A 165 -6.62 9.69 15.35
C THR A 165 -7.15 8.27 15.56
N THR A 166 -6.86 7.69 16.72
CA THR A 166 -7.38 6.35 17.07
C THR A 166 -8.85 6.36 17.50
N GLY A 167 -9.39 7.55 17.78
CA GLY A 167 -10.78 7.78 18.15
C GLY A 167 -11.46 8.70 17.14
N GLY A 168 -12.33 8.16 16.31
CA GLY A 168 -13.23 8.89 15.42
C GLY A 168 -14.69 8.60 15.78
N GLY A 169 -15.41 7.96 14.88
CA GLY A 169 -16.80 7.52 15.13
C GLY A 169 -16.96 6.57 16.33
N GLY A 170 -15.88 5.88 16.72
CA GLY A 170 -15.87 5.08 17.96
C GLY A 170 -16.09 5.89 19.23
N VAL A 171 -15.70 7.17 19.24
CA VAL A 171 -15.95 8.09 20.38
C VAL A 171 -17.43 8.37 20.53
N MET A 172 -18.15 8.54 19.42
CA MET A 172 -19.60 8.75 19.44
C MET A 172 -20.31 7.55 20.05
N ARG A 173 -19.93 6.33 19.67
CA ARG A 173 -20.48 5.09 20.24
C ARG A 173 -20.15 4.92 21.74
N TRP A 174 -19.01 5.41 22.19
CA TRP A 174 -18.65 5.39 23.61
C TRP A 174 -19.49 6.39 24.42
N PHE A 175 -19.91 7.48 23.79
CA PHE A 175 -20.67 8.54 24.43
C PHE A 175 -22.19 8.23 24.56
N GLU A 176 -22.72 7.29 23.75
CA GLU A 176 -24.08 6.75 23.86
C GLU A 176 -24.21 5.82 25.09
#